data_bb72f511366b938b0266eaa41ee5d99a
#
_entry.id   bb72f511366b938b0266eaa41ee5d99a
#
_cell.length_a   1.000
_cell.length_b   1.000
_cell.length_c   1.000
_cell.angle_alpha   90.00
_cell.angle_beta   90.00
_cell.angle_gamma   90.00
#
_symmetry.space_group_name_H-M   'P 1'
#
loop_
_entity.id
_entity.type
_entity.pdbx_description
1 polymer ?
#
loop_
_entity_poly.entity_id
_entity_poly.type
_entity_poly.pdbx_seq_one_letter_code
_entity_poly.pdbx_strand_id
1 'polypeptide(L)'
;MLCRKWKKSIAHTVCSYNNIFGIAVRDNARMNTIATTSAAQAQQEIAEEFAFFGDWTERYQYLIDLGKQLPSFPEQWKTEEYRVHGCQSMVWLVPSGDALSMHFEAISDSAIVSGLIALVLRVYSDRPAQEIVDTEPQFIATIGLAKHLSPTRSNGLAAMLAKLKAHAAQALA
;
A
#
# COMPACT_ATOMS: atom_id res chain seq x y z
N MET A 1 16.12 0.18 -28.29
CA MET A 1 16.48 1.54 -27.80
C MET A 1 15.54 2.07 -26.72
N LEU A 2 14.56 1.31 -26.27
CA LEU A 2 13.54 1.63 -25.25
C LEU A 2 13.94 1.32 -23.80
N CYS A 3 14.92 0.45 -23.61
CA CYS A 3 15.32 -0.02 -22.27
C CYS A 3 16.11 1.01 -21.41
N ARG A 4 16.63 2.10 -21.99
CA ARG A 4 17.41 3.12 -21.28
C ARG A 4 16.57 4.24 -20.65
N LYS A 5 15.32 4.44 -21.08
CA LYS A 5 14.43 5.46 -20.50
C LYS A 5 13.76 4.98 -19.20
N TRP A 6 13.58 3.69 -19.07
CA TRP A 6 12.90 3.07 -17.94
C TRP A 6 13.70 3.17 -16.63
N LYS A 7 15.04 3.00 -16.70
CA LYS A 7 15.90 3.04 -15.49
C LYS A 7 16.03 4.42 -14.83
N LYS A 8 15.74 5.52 -15.53
CA LYS A 8 15.90 6.87 -14.94
C LYS A 8 14.65 7.37 -14.21
N SER A 9 13.45 6.96 -14.60
CA SER A 9 12.20 7.39 -13.94
C SER A 9 11.94 6.65 -12.64
N ILE A 10 12.21 5.33 -12.63
CA ILE A 10 12.03 4.50 -11.42
C ILE A 10 13.09 4.82 -10.36
N ALA A 11 14.31 5.19 -10.76
CA ALA A 11 15.39 5.53 -9.83
C ALA A 11 15.10 6.77 -8.96
N HIS A 12 14.31 7.73 -9.43
CA HIS A 12 13.97 8.91 -8.63
C HIS A 12 12.87 8.62 -7.59
N THR A 13 11.89 7.78 -7.90
CA THR A 13 10.83 7.41 -6.95
C THR A 13 11.35 6.41 -5.90
N VAL A 14 12.21 5.48 -6.29
CA VAL A 14 12.85 4.51 -5.36
C VAL A 14 13.89 5.17 -4.45
N CYS A 15 14.56 6.25 -4.91
CA CYS A 15 15.55 6.96 -4.10
C CYS A 15 14.91 7.75 -2.94
N SER A 16 13.64 8.16 -3.05
CA SER A 16 12.93 8.80 -1.93
C SER A 16 12.53 7.79 -0.83
N TYR A 17 12.39 6.50 -1.16
CA TYR A 17 11.99 5.47 -0.20
C TYR A 17 13.17 4.93 0.63
N ASN A 18 14.39 4.95 0.10
CA ASN A 18 15.58 4.42 0.80
C ASN A 18 16.25 5.39 1.76
N ASN A 19 15.76 6.62 1.92
CA ASN A 19 16.36 7.63 2.81
C ASN A 19 15.74 7.67 4.22
N ILE A 20 14.89 6.70 4.59
CA ILE A 20 14.24 6.63 5.92
C ILE A 20 15.10 5.88 6.95
N PHE A 21 16.20 5.23 6.57
CA PHE A 21 17.12 4.55 7.49
C PHE A 21 18.55 5.11 7.42
N GLY A 22 18.72 6.38 7.80
CA GLY A 22 20.03 6.98 7.97
C GLY A 22 20.09 7.75 9.28
N ILE A 23 20.57 7.10 10.34
CA ILE A 23 20.90 7.73 11.62
C ILE A 23 22.02 8.72 11.41
N ALA A 24 21.75 10.01 11.61
CA ALA A 24 22.78 11.00 11.90
C ALA A 24 22.30 11.87 13.08
N VAL A 25 23.05 11.78 14.15
CA VAL A 25 22.92 12.52 15.40
C VAL A 25 23.46 13.95 15.25
N ARG A 26 22.74 14.93 15.87
CA ARG A 26 23.08 16.35 16.16
C ARG A 26 22.85 17.34 15.03
N ASP A 27 21.93 18.29 15.14
CA ASP A 27 21.87 19.45 16.01
C ASP A 27 20.50 20.14 15.94
N ASN A 28 20.10 20.63 17.06
CA ASN A 28 19.16 21.65 17.53
C ASN A 28 18.33 22.46 16.52
N ALA A 29 16.99 22.50 16.78
CA ALA A 29 16.07 23.56 16.46
C ALA A 29 15.70 23.79 14.97
N ARG A 30 15.03 22.81 14.38
CA ARG A 30 13.88 23.02 13.49
C ARG A 30 13.04 21.75 13.56
N MET A 31 11.82 21.87 14.11
CA MET A 31 10.78 20.84 13.97
C MET A 31 10.51 20.67 12.48
N ASN A 32 11.29 19.79 11.86
CA ASN A 32 10.98 19.27 10.55
C ASN A 32 9.89 18.23 10.79
N THR A 33 8.64 18.69 10.80
CA THR A 33 7.49 17.81 10.66
C THR A 33 7.76 17.06 9.35
N ILE A 34 8.15 15.79 9.43
CA ILE A 34 8.08 14.89 8.28
C ILE A 34 6.60 14.89 7.97
N ALA A 35 6.21 15.66 6.95
CA ALA A 35 4.84 15.70 6.48
C ALA A 35 4.54 14.30 5.94
N THR A 36 3.93 13.47 6.77
CA THR A 36 3.36 12.20 6.33
C THR A 36 2.37 12.55 5.22
N THR A 37 2.65 12.12 4.02
CA THR A 37 1.78 12.32 2.85
C THR A 37 0.37 11.87 3.22
N SER A 38 -0.65 12.71 3.04
CA SER A 38 -2.03 12.31 3.38
C SER A 38 -2.51 11.14 2.51
N ALA A 39 -3.51 10.40 2.99
CA ALA A 39 -4.12 9.32 2.22
C ALA A 39 -4.67 9.82 0.86
N ALA A 40 -5.21 11.04 0.81
CA ALA A 40 -5.66 11.68 -0.43
C ALA A 40 -4.50 11.93 -1.39
N GLN A 41 -3.38 12.44 -0.90
CA GLN A 41 -2.19 12.66 -1.71
C GLN A 41 -1.58 11.34 -2.20
N ALA A 42 -1.52 10.31 -1.36
CA ALA A 42 -1.05 8.98 -1.77
C ALA A 42 -1.92 8.39 -2.91
N GLN A 43 -3.24 8.58 -2.85
CA GLN A 43 -4.14 8.16 -3.93
C GLN A 43 -3.90 8.92 -5.24
N GLN A 44 -3.62 10.21 -5.16
CA GLN A 44 -3.30 11.02 -6.33
C GLN A 44 -1.98 10.59 -6.96
N GLU A 45 -0.94 10.36 -6.17
CA GLU A 45 0.36 9.87 -6.64
C GLU A 45 0.21 8.52 -7.36
N ILE A 46 -0.59 7.59 -6.80
CA ILE A 46 -0.90 6.31 -7.45
C ILE A 46 -1.58 6.55 -8.81
N ALA A 47 -2.54 7.46 -8.88
CA ALA A 47 -3.23 7.78 -10.13
C ALA A 47 -2.28 8.34 -11.20
N GLU A 48 -1.37 9.24 -10.80
CA GLU A 48 -0.35 9.82 -11.67
C GLU A 48 0.63 8.75 -12.17
N GLU A 49 1.11 7.86 -11.30
CA GLU A 49 1.99 6.74 -11.69
C GLU A 49 1.31 5.82 -12.71
N PHE A 50 0.04 5.46 -12.50
CA PHE A 50 -0.70 4.61 -13.42
C PHE A 50 -1.03 5.28 -14.76
N ALA A 51 -1.04 6.62 -14.82
CA ALA A 51 -1.24 7.36 -16.06
C ALA A 51 -0.05 7.25 -17.04
N PHE A 52 1.14 6.89 -16.56
CA PHE A 52 2.32 6.67 -17.43
C PHE A 52 2.24 5.38 -18.26
N PHE A 53 1.40 4.43 -17.85
CA PHE A 53 1.29 3.13 -18.53
C PHE A 53 0.22 3.18 -19.62
N GLY A 54 0.62 2.79 -20.83
CA GLY A 54 -0.25 2.84 -22.02
C GLY A 54 -1.29 1.73 -22.06
N ASP A 55 -0.97 0.57 -21.50
CA ASP A 55 -1.85 -0.60 -21.52
C ASP A 55 -1.89 -1.34 -20.17
N TRP A 56 -2.79 -2.33 -20.09
CA TRP A 56 -2.99 -3.12 -18.87
C TRP A 56 -1.90 -4.14 -18.63
N THR A 57 -1.17 -4.56 -19.62
CA THR A 57 -0.03 -5.49 -19.46
C THR A 57 1.08 -4.80 -18.67
N GLU A 58 1.40 -3.56 -19.02
CA GLU A 58 2.36 -2.75 -18.30
C GLU A 58 1.90 -2.47 -16.86
N ARG A 59 0.62 -2.14 -16.66
CA ARG A 59 0.03 -1.91 -15.33
C ARG A 59 0.08 -3.16 -14.44
N TYR A 60 -0.20 -4.33 -14.98
CA TYR A 60 -0.07 -5.59 -14.24
C TYR A 60 1.39 -5.90 -13.90
N GLN A 61 2.31 -5.65 -14.81
CA GLN A 61 3.74 -5.83 -14.52
C GLN A 61 4.18 -4.89 -13.39
N TYR A 62 3.74 -3.63 -13.43
CA TYR A 62 4.02 -2.66 -12.37
C TYR A 62 3.45 -3.09 -11.02
N LEU A 63 2.20 -3.59 -10.98
CA LEU A 63 1.62 -4.16 -9.76
C LEU A 63 2.47 -5.31 -9.20
N ILE A 64 2.88 -6.25 -10.05
CA ILE A 64 3.75 -7.36 -9.63
C ILE A 64 5.07 -6.83 -9.04
N ASP A 65 5.65 -5.82 -9.66
CA ASP A 65 6.93 -5.26 -9.21
C ASP A 65 6.77 -4.48 -7.89
N LEU A 66 5.65 -3.80 -7.66
CA LEU A 66 5.30 -3.22 -6.36
C LEU A 66 5.15 -4.31 -5.28
N GLY A 67 4.47 -5.42 -5.62
CA GLY A 67 4.31 -6.54 -4.68
C GLY A 67 5.62 -7.19 -4.26
N LYS A 68 6.62 -7.22 -5.14
CA LYS A 68 7.97 -7.73 -4.82
C LYS A 68 8.75 -6.83 -3.85
N GLN A 69 8.33 -5.57 -3.71
CA GLN A 69 8.97 -4.59 -2.82
C GLN A 69 8.37 -4.59 -1.41
N LEU A 70 7.31 -5.36 -1.18
CA LEU A 70 6.79 -5.54 0.18
C LEU A 70 7.88 -6.08 1.10
N PRO A 71 7.95 -5.59 2.35
CA PRO A 71 8.90 -6.09 3.33
C PRO A 71 8.68 -7.58 3.61
N SER A 72 9.71 -8.23 4.14
CA SER A 72 9.62 -9.63 4.55
C SER A 72 8.59 -9.77 5.66
N PHE A 73 7.64 -10.69 5.50
CA PHE A 73 6.58 -10.95 6.47
C PHE A 73 6.94 -12.16 7.34
N PRO A 74 6.93 -12.02 8.67
CA PRO A 74 7.26 -13.10 9.58
C PRO A 74 6.31 -14.30 9.45
N GLU A 75 6.84 -15.51 9.31
CA GLU A 75 6.03 -16.73 9.17
C GLU A 75 5.08 -16.96 10.34
N GLN A 76 5.49 -16.58 11.57
CA GLN A 76 4.69 -16.68 12.78
C GLN A 76 3.40 -15.85 12.75
N TRP A 77 3.30 -14.88 11.86
CA TRP A 77 2.09 -14.04 11.68
C TRP A 77 1.13 -14.61 10.64
N LYS A 78 1.49 -15.68 9.95
CA LYS A 78 0.60 -16.38 9.03
C LYS A 78 -0.40 -17.28 9.76
N THR A 79 -1.14 -16.69 10.68
CA THR A 79 -2.14 -17.36 11.50
C THR A 79 -3.56 -17.09 11.00
N GLU A 80 -4.53 -17.86 11.46
CA GLU A 80 -5.94 -17.65 11.11
C GLU A 80 -6.49 -16.32 11.65
N GLU A 81 -5.96 -15.80 12.74
CA GLU A 81 -6.30 -14.52 13.35
C GLU A 81 -6.05 -13.35 12.37
N TYR A 82 -4.90 -13.36 11.71
CA TYR A 82 -4.51 -12.30 10.77
C TYR A 82 -4.99 -12.56 9.34
N ARG A 83 -5.58 -13.72 9.10
CA ARG A 83 -6.07 -14.08 7.77
C ARG A 83 -7.22 -13.18 7.31
N VAL A 84 -7.16 -12.74 6.05
CA VAL A 84 -8.25 -12.02 5.39
C VAL A 84 -9.13 -13.02 4.66
N HIS A 85 -10.37 -13.22 5.15
CA HIS A 85 -11.35 -14.10 4.52
C HIS A 85 -12.05 -13.42 3.34
N GLY A 86 -12.60 -14.23 2.42
CA GLY A 86 -13.29 -13.72 1.22
C GLY A 86 -12.36 -13.50 0.01
N CYS A 87 -11.08 -13.85 0.15
CA CYS A 87 -10.11 -13.86 -0.95
C CYS A 87 -9.86 -15.30 -1.40
N GLN A 88 -9.71 -15.54 -2.71
CA GLN A 88 -9.28 -16.84 -3.21
C GLN A 88 -7.80 -17.11 -2.89
N SER A 89 -6.97 -16.07 -2.91
CA SER A 89 -5.57 -16.13 -2.48
C SER A 89 -5.49 -16.07 -0.96
N MET A 90 -4.43 -16.63 -0.41
CA MET A 90 -4.11 -16.50 1.01
C MET A 90 -3.55 -15.11 1.27
N VAL A 91 -4.20 -14.37 2.15
CA VAL A 91 -3.79 -13.00 2.53
C VAL A 91 -3.76 -12.92 4.05
N TRP A 92 -2.70 -12.37 4.61
CA TRP A 92 -2.58 -12.02 6.02
C TRP A 92 -2.35 -10.53 6.16
N LEU A 93 -3.00 -9.91 7.16
CA LEU A 93 -2.92 -8.49 7.48
C LEU A 93 -2.74 -8.35 9.00
N VAL A 94 -1.64 -7.73 9.41
CA VAL A 94 -1.27 -7.49 10.80
C VAL A 94 -1.29 -5.99 11.07
N PRO A 95 -2.14 -5.50 11.99
CA PRO A 95 -2.12 -4.13 12.46
C PRO A 95 -1.10 -3.96 13.59
N SER A 96 -0.50 -2.79 13.70
CA SER A 96 0.34 -2.35 14.81
C SER A 96 0.23 -0.83 15.01
N GLY A 97 0.80 -0.31 16.10
CA GLY A 97 0.66 1.11 16.45
C GLY A 97 -0.58 1.42 17.29
N ASP A 98 -1.01 2.66 17.27
CA ASP A 98 -2.15 3.19 18.04
C ASP A 98 -3.06 4.07 17.19
N ALA A 99 -4.07 4.70 17.82
CA ALA A 99 -5.02 5.58 17.13
C ALA A 99 -4.38 6.79 16.42
N LEU A 100 -3.21 7.23 16.87
CA LEU A 100 -2.50 8.36 16.28
C LEU A 100 -1.67 7.98 15.04
N SER A 101 -1.20 6.75 15.01
CA SER A 101 -0.43 6.22 13.87
C SER A 101 -0.56 4.70 13.81
N MET A 102 -1.39 4.22 12.91
CA MET A 102 -1.56 2.79 12.64
C MET A 102 -0.66 2.35 11.50
N HIS A 103 0.09 1.30 11.74
CA HIS A 103 0.90 0.63 10.75
C HIS A 103 0.29 -0.72 10.39
N PHE A 104 0.35 -1.10 9.11
CA PHE A 104 -0.12 -2.38 8.63
C PHE A 104 0.97 -3.09 7.84
N GLU A 105 1.13 -4.37 8.13
CA GLU A 105 1.94 -5.29 7.33
C GLU A 105 1.03 -6.34 6.72
N ALA A 106 1.24 -6.66 5.45
CA ALA A 106 0.44 -7.67 4.78
C ALA A 106 1.22 -8.39 3.69
N ILE A 107 0.80 -9.63 3.41
CA ILE A 107 1.39 -10.47 2.37
C ILE A 107 0.32 -11.34 1.72
N SER A 108 0.59 -11.79 0.49
CA SER A 108 -0.20 -12.80 -0.22
C SER A 108 0.69 -13.82 -0.92
N ASP A 109 0.13 -15.00 -1.17
CA ASP A 109 0.73 -16.03 -2.05
C ASP A 109 0.58 -15.70 -3.55
N SER A 110 -0.20 -14.69 -3.91
CA SER A 110 -0.42 -14.24 -5.28
C SER A 110 0.35 -12.96 -5.58
N ALA A 111 1.17 -12.96 -6.62
CA ALA A 111 1.96 -11.80 -7.05
C ALA A 111 1.10 -10.56 -7.35
N ILE A 112 -0.05 -10.74 -8.02
CA ILE A 112 -0.99 -9.64 -8.32
C ILE A 112 -1.62 -9.10 -7.03
N VAL A 113 -2.03 -10.00 -6.11
CA VAL A 113 -2.63 -9.57 -4.83
C VAL A 113 -1.59 -8.87 -3.96
N SER A 114 -0.33 -9.29 -3.96
CA SER A 114 0.78 -8.57 -3.31
C SER A 114 0.94 -7.16 -3.86
N GLY A 115 0.78 -6.97 -5.18
CA GLY A 115 0.76 -5.63 -5.78
C GLY A 115 -0.41 -4.77 -5.31
N LEU A 116 -1.61 -5.35 -5.20
CA LEU A 116 -2.77 -4.65 -4.64
C LEU A 116 -2.57 -4.29 -3.16
N ILE A 117 -1.96 -5.19 -2.38
CA ILE A 117 -1.55 -4.93 -0.99
C ILE A 117 -0.62 -3.71 -0.94
N ALA A 118 0.41 -3.66 -1.79
CA ALA A 118 1.35 -2.55 -1.81
C ALA A 118 0.66 -1.19 -2.03
N LEU A 119 -0.32 -1.12 -2.95
CA LEU A 119 -1.12 0.09 -3.16
C LEU A 119 -1.98 0.44 -1.95
N VAL A 120 -2.63 -0.55 -1.33
CA VAL A 120 -3.47 -0.33 -0.14
C VAL A 120 -2.62 0.16 1.03
N LEU A 121 -1.46 -0.44 1.28
CA LEU A 121 -0.56 -0.02 2.37
C LEU A 121 -0.04 1.40 2.16
N ARG A 122 0.27 1.82 0.94
CA ARG A 122 0.67 3.21 0.62
C ARG A 122 -0.42 4.22 0.99
N VAL A 123 -1.69 3.87 0.84
CA VAL A 123 -2.81 4.77 1.15
C VAL A 123 -3.13 4.77 2.64
N TYR A 124 -3.08 3.61 3.29
CA TYR A 124 -3.69 3.43 4.62
C TYR A 124 -2.69 3.18 5.75
N SER A 125 -1.44 2.74 5.50
CA SER A 125 -0.46 2.52 6.55
C SER A 125 0.18 3.83 7.01
N ASP A 126 0.64 3.86 8.25
CA ASP A 126 1.28 5.02 8.89
C ASP A 126 0.38 6.27 8.94
N ARG A 127 -0.92 6.05 9.22
CA ARG A 127 -1.96 7.07 9.28
C ARG A 127 -2.68 7.07 10.63
N PRO A 128 -3.25 8.22 11.04
CA PRO A 128 -4.21 8.25 12.15
C PRO A 128 -5.42 7.36 11.83
N ALA A 129 -5.92 6.63 12.83
CA ALA A 129 -7.06 5.75 12.68
C ALA A 129 -8.30 6.46 12.09
N GLN A 130 -8.53 7.70 12.47
CA GLN A 130 -9.64 8.52 11.94
C GLN A 130 -9.47 8.74 10.42
N GLU A 131 -8.28 9.10 9.94
CA GLU A 131 -8.02 9.29 8.52
C GLU A 131 -8.25 7.99 7.74
N ILE A 132 -7.86 6.84 8.32
CA ILE A 132 -8.08 5.52 7.72
C ILE A 132 -9.57 5.23 7.54
N VAL A 133 -10.36 5.46 8.58
CA VAL A 133 -11.82 5.22 8.56
C VAL A 133 -12.50 6.11 7.53
N ASP A 134 -12.14 7.40 7.49
CA ASP A 134 -12.77 8.41 6.63
C ASP A 134 -12.33 8.32 5.16
N THR A 135 -11.19 7.67 4.88
CA THR A 135 -10.64 7.58 3.53
C THR A 135 -11.39 6.54 2.70
N GLU A 136 -12.01 6.99 1.60
CA GLU A 136 -12.56 6.10 0.58
C GLU A 136 -11.49 5.72 -0.46
N PRO A 137 -11.47 4.46 -0.96
CA PRO A 137 -10.43 3.96 -1.87
C PRO A 137 -10.66 4.41 -3.33
N GLN A 138 -10.69 5.72 -3.57
CA GLN A 138 -11.00 6.32 -4.89
C GLN A 138 -9.98 5.92 -5.96
N PHE A 139 -8.72 5.67 -5.58
CA PHE A 139 -7.68 5.26 -6.51
C PHE A 139 -8.06 4.01 -7.32
N ILE A 140 -8.82 3.06 -6.73
CA ILE A 140 -9.24 1.83 -7.40
C ILE A 140 -10.06 2.14 -8.67
N ALA A 141 -11.00 3.09 -8.56
CA ALA A 141 -11.80 3.55 -9.69
C ALA A 141 -10.99 4.41 -10.65
N THR A 142 -10.20 5.34 -10.12
CA THR A 142 -9.40 6.30 -10.89
C THR A 142 -8.39 5.63 -11.82
N ILE A 143 -7.68 4.60 -11.34
CA ILE A 143 -6.73 3.85 -12.17
C ILE A 143 -7.41 2.74 -13.01
N GLY A 144 -8.72 2.57 -12.89
CA GLY A 144 -9.51 1.62 -13.68
C GLY A 144 -9.41 0.16 -13.22
N LEU A 145 -8.84 -0.12 -12.05
CA LEU A 145 -8.66 -1.47 -11.52
C LEU A 145 -9.97 -2.26 -11.42
N ALA A 146 -11.06 -1.61 -11.04
CA ALA A 146 -12.37 -2.26 -10.86
C ALA A 146 -12.87 -3.01 -12.11
N LYS A 147 -12.49 -2.56 -13.31
CA LYS A 147 -12.89 -3.19 -14.58
C LYS A 147 -11.98 -4.33 -15.02
N HIS A 148 -10.80 -4.43 -14.42
CA HIS A 148 -9.75 -5.35 -14.84
C HIS A 148 -9.41 -6.43 -13.80
N LEU A 149 -10.03 -6.36 -12.62
CA LEU A 149 -9.96 -7.44 -11.62
C LEU A 149 -11.10 -8.45 -11.86
N SER A 150 -10.78 -9.73 -11.68
CA SER A 150 -11.84 -10.74 -11.60
C SER A 150 -12.74 -10.47 -10.38
N PRO A 151 -13.99 -10.95 -10.38
CA PRO A 151 -14.88 -10.77 -9.24
C PRO A 151 -14.28 -11.26 -7.91
N THR A 152 -13.55 -12.38 -7.93
CA THR A 152 -12.88 -12.93 -6.75
C THR A 152 -11.77 -12.01 -6.21
N ARG A 153 -11.00 -11.36 -7.09
CA ARG A 153 -9.97 -10.39 -6.68
C ARG A 153 -10.58 -9.08 -6.18
N SER A 154 -11.66 -8.63 -6.80
CA SER A 154 -12.41 -7.45 -6.32
C SER A 154 -12.99 -7.69 -4.93
N ASN A 155 -13.58 -8.86 -4.68
CA ASN A 155 -14.08 -9.24 -3.35
C ASN A 155 -12.96 -9.32 -2.32
N GLY A 156 -11.80 -9.90 -2.69
CA GLY A 156 -10.64 -9.97 -1.80
C GLY A 156 -10.08 -8.58 -1.43
N LEU A 157 -10.02 -7.67 -2.40
CA LEU A 157 -9.61 -6.29 -2.14
C LEU A 157 -10.59 -5.57 -1.21
N ALA A 158 -11.90 -5.74 -1.43
CA ALA A 158 -12.92 -5.19 -0.55
C ALA A 158 -12.85 -5.76 0.86
N ALA A 159 -12.64 -7.08 1.01
CA ALA A 159 -12.48 -7.73 2.31
C ALA A 159 -11.23 -7.22 3.06
N MET A 160 -10.13 -7.00 2.37
CA MET A 160 -8.90 -6.44 2.95
C MET A 160 -9.14 -5.00 3.44
N LEU A 161 -9.76 -4.15 2.65
CA LEU A 161 -10.10 -2.78 3.03
C LEU A 161 -11.06 -2.75 4.23
N ALA A 162 -12.06 -3.63 4.26
CA ALA A 162 -13.00 -3.73 5.38
C ALA A 162 -12.27 -4.15 6.67
N LYS A 163 -11.38 -5.15 6.62
CA LYS A 163 -10.60 -5.59 7.79
C LYS A 163 -9.68 -4.47 8.30
N LEU A 164 -9.02 -3.76 7.41
CA LEU A 164 -8.14 -2.63 7.74
C LEU A 164 -8.93 -1.50 8.43
N LYS A 165 -10.06 -1.07 7.85
CA LYS A 165 -10.95 -0.05 8.46
C LYS A 165 -11.54 -0.53 9.80
N ALA A 166 -11.84 -1.82 9.95
CA ALA A 166 -12.32 -2.38 11.22
C ALA A 166 -11.25 -2.26 12.33
N HIS A 167 -9.98 -2.55 12.04
CA HIS A 167 -8.89 -2.34 12.99
C HIS A 167 -8.74 -0.86 13.38
N ALA A 168 -8.85 0.06 12.40
CA ALA A 168 -8.80 1.49 12.68
C ALA A 168 -9.97 1.95 13.55
N ALA A 169 -11.18 1.47 13.29
CA ALA A 169 -12.35 1.78 14.11
C ALA A 169 -12.21 1.23 15.55
N GLN A 170 -11.60 0.05 15.72
CA GLN A 170 -11.32 -0.51 17.05
C GLN A 170 -10.30 0.32 17.83
N ALA A 171 -9.31 0.91 17.16
CA ALA A 171 -8.32 1.78 17.81
C ALA A 171 -8.90 3.12 18.27
N LEU A 172 -10.07 3.53 17.76
CA LEU A 172 -10.79 4.74 18.14
C LEU A 172 -11.80 4.50 19.29
N ALA A 173 -12.12 3.24 19.61
CA ALA A 173 -13.10 2.87 20.64
C ALA A 173 -12.49 2.89 22.03
#